data_e4dd4559a9ca67ffd0702a7e73fe0945
#
_entry.id   e4dd4559a9ca67ffd0702a7e73fe0945
#
_cell.length_a   1.000
_cell.length_b   1.000
_cell.length_c   1.000
_cell.angle_alpha   90.00
_cell.angle_beta   90.00
_cell.angle_gamma   90.00
#
_symmetry.space_group_name_H-M   'P 1'
#
loop_
_entity.id
_entity.type
_entity.pdbx_description
1 polymer ?
#
loop_
_entity_poly.entity_id
_entity_poly.type
_entity_poly.pdbx_seq_one_letter_code
_entity_poly.pdbx_strand_id
1 'polypeptide(L)'
;MLERSHLESYICYCKYQKNLNNKTLKAYRIDLMQFFSWFFPYDACVSSTHIELYIEHLAKTYKTSTVKRKIAAIKSFYQYLIYKEYLEHSPFEKLQVHLRQERLLPRTIDNYTLSRIFSAAYSDLRESQSNNHYFVSMRDVAVLELLFATGVRVSELCSITCENLNLQNQVVLIKGKGS
;
A
#
# COMPACT_ATOMS: atom_id res chain seq x y z
N MET A 1 -20.52 4.34 21.82
CA MET A 1 -20.35 3.67 20.51
C MET A 1 -20.57 4.59 19.29
N LEU A 2 -20.42 5.88 19.49
CA LEU A 2 -20.53 6.89 18.42
C LEU A 2 -19.52 6.63 17.27
N GLU A 3 -18.31 6.20 17.60
CA GLU A 3 -17.20 6.10 16.66
C GLU A 3 -17.41 5.03 15.57
N ARG A 4 -17.98 3.86 15.93
CA ARG A 4 -18.21 2.79 14.94
C ARG A 4 -19.29 3.16 13.92
N SER A 5 -20.31 3.94 14.31
CA SER A 5 -21.37 4.40 13.40
C SER A 5 -20.85 5.36 12.31
N HIS A 6 -19.73 6.05 12.56
CA HIS A 6 -19.13 7.00 11.63
C HIS A 6 -18.09 6.38 10.68
N LEU A 7 -17.81 5.07 10.80
CA LEU A 7 -16.81 4.39 9.96
C LEU A 7 -17.14 4.52 8.47
N GLU A 8 -18.37 4.23 8.08
CA GLU A 8 -18.77 4.29 6.67
C GLU A 8 -18.74 5.72 6.13
N SER A 9 -19.16 6.69 6.90
CA SER A 9 -19.08 8.10 6.56
C SER A 9 -17.64 8.56 6.38
N TYR A 10 -16.71 8.08 7.23
CA TYR A 10 -15.30 8.33 7.09
C TYR A 10 -14.73 7.71 5.82
N ILE A 11 -15.06 6.46 5.51
CA ILE A 11 -14.60 5.79 4.28
C ILE A 11 -15.11 6.53 3.02
N CYS A 12 -16.36 6.99 3.04
CA CYS A 12 -16.92 7.84 1.98
C CYS A 12 -16.14 9.17 1.84
N TYR A 13 -15.85 9.83 2.96
CA TYR A 13 -15.01 11.03 3.00
C TYR A 13 -13.63 10.79 2.40
N CYS A 14 -12.98 9.70 2.80
CA CYS A 14 -11.67 9.32 2.26
C CYS A 14 -11.71 9.03 0.76
N LYS A 15 -12.79 8.44 0.27
CA LYS A 15 -12.98 8.12 -1.15
C LYS A 15 -13.20 9.38 -1.98
N TYR A 16 -14.16 10.22 -1.60
CA TYR A 16 -14.65 11.31 -2.45
C TYR A 16 -13.99 12.66 -2.20
N GLN A 17 -13.51 12.93 -0.98
CA GLN A 17 -12.86 14.21 -0.65
C GLN A 17 -11.34 14.11 -0.59
N LYS A 18 -10.79 12.99 -0.09
CA LYS A 18 -9.34 12.74 -0.08
C LYS A 18 -8.84 11.99 -1.33
N ASN A 19 -9.73 11.55 -2.20
CA ASN A 19 -9.43 10.80 -3.42
C ASN A 19 -8.46 9.62 -3.19
N LEU A 20 -8.66 8.88 -2.08
CA LEU A 20 -7.81 7.74 -1.75
C LEU A 20 -8.19 6.52 -2.62
N ASN A 21 -7.17 5.77 -3.03
CA ASN A 21 -7.37 4.57 -3.84
C ASN A 21 -8.05 3.44 -3.06
N ASN A 22 -8.71 2.52 -3.76
CA ASN A 22 -9.46 1.41 -3.18
C ASN A 22 -8.62 0.50 -2.26
N LYS A 23 -7.32 0.31 -2.54
CA LYS A 23 -6.43 -0.50 -1.69
C LYS A 23 -6.23 0.17 -0.33
N THR A 24 -6.06 1.50 -0.31
CA THR A 24 -5.94 2.29 0.93
C THR A 24 -7.25 2.29 1.71
N LEU A 25 -8.39 2.48 1.04
CA LEU A 25 -9.71 2.44 1.68
C LEU A 25 -9.98 1.08 2.32
N LYS A 26 -9.66 -0.01 1.62
CA LYS A 26 -9.77 -1.37 2.17
C LYS A 26 -8.88 -1.57 3.41
N ALA A 27 -7.64 -1.09 3.35
CA ALA A 27 -6.72 -1.18 4.49
C ALA A 27 -7.23 -0.37 5.70
N TYR A 28 -7.70 0.87 5.49
CA TYR A 28 -8.28 1.70 6.54
C TYR A 28 -9.49 1.05 7.18
N ARG A 29 -10.42 0.52 6.39
CA ARG A 29 -11.59 -0.20 6.89
C ARG A 29 -11.19 -1.38 7.78
N ILE A 30 -10.27 -2.22 7.33
CA ILE A 30 -9.80 -3.38 8.09
C ILE A 30 -9.13 -2.95 9.41
N ASP A 31 -8.26 -1.94 9.36
CA ASP A 31 -7.53 -1.47 10.54
C ASP A 31 -8.48 -0.88 11.60
N LEU A 32 -9.47 -0.09 11.18
CA LEU A 32 -10.48 0.49 12.07
C LEU A 32 -11.42 -0.56 12.63
N MET A 33 -11.86 -1.53 11.82
CA MET A 33 -12.69 -2.62 12.33
C MET A 33 -11.95 -3.47 13.36
N GLN A 34 -10.66 -3.75 13.16
CA GLN A 34 -9.84 -4.46 14.15
C GLN A 34 -9.68 -3.67 15.44
N PHE A 35 -9.47 -2.36 15.34
CA PHE A 35 -9.42 -1.48 16.51
C PHE A 35 -10.73 -1.49 17.29
N PHE A 36 -11.88 -1.32 16.62
CA PHE A 36 -13.18 -1.35 17.27
C PHE A 36 -13.50 -2.72 17.88
N SER A 37 -13.12 -3.81 17.24
CA SER A 37 -13.31 -5.16 17.78
C SER A 37 -12.47 -5.40 19.03
N TRP A 38 -11.24 -4.89 19.07
CA TRP A 38 -10.39 -4.96 20.24
C TRP A 38 -10.89 -4.09 21.37
N PHE A 39 -11.44 -2.92 21.06
CA PHE A 39 -11.95 -1.96 22.02
C PHE A 39 -13.36 -2.29 22.52
N PHE A 40 -14.12 -3.11 21.82
CA PHE A 40 -15.52 -3.42 22.10
C PHE A 40 -15.83 -3.85 23.56
N PRO A 41 -14.94 -4.56 24.28
CA PRO A 41 -15.17 -4.91 25.68
C PRO A 41 -15.21 -3.70 26.64
N TYR A 42 -14.71 -2.55 26.19
CA TYR A 42 -14.65 -1.33 26.99
C TYR A 42 -15.85 -0.45 26.62
N ASP A 43 -16.84 -0.42 27.49
CA ASP A 43 -18.07 0.40 27.30
C ASP A 43 -17.83 1.89 27.64
N ALA A 44 -16.69 2.45 27.24
CA ALA A 44 -16.23 3.79 27.56
C ALA A 44 -15.77 4.55 26.31
N CYS A 45 -15.65 5.88 26.40
CA CYS A 45 -14.98 6.67 25.39
C CYS A 45 -13.49 6.29 25.29
N VAL A 46 -12.96 6.23 24.07
CA VAL A 46 -11.53 5.93 23.84
C VAL A 46 -10.67 7.06 24.44
N SER A 47 -9.83 6.70 25.40
CA SER A 47 -8.83 7.59 26.01
C SER A 47 -7.46 7.37 25.43
N SER A 48 -6.50 8.27 25.75
CA SER A 48 -5.08 8.09 25.41
C SER A 48 -4.50 6.78 25.95
N THR A 49 -4.86 6.40 27.17
CA THR A 49 -4.44 5.13 27.80
C THR A 49 -4.90 3.91 26.98
N HIS A 50 -6.11 3.93 26.44
CA HIS A 50 -6.61 2.84 25.59
C HIS A 50 -5.81 2.76 24.27
N ILE A 51 -5.39 3.88 23.71
CA ILE A 51 -4.51 3.90 22.52
C ILE A 51 -3.14 3.30 22.86
N GLU A 52 -2.56 3.63 24.00
CA GLU A 52 -1.28 3.05 24.46
C GLU A 52 -1.39 1.53 24.60
N LEU A 53 -2.39 1.02 25.27
CA LEU A 53 -2.64 -0.42 25.42
C LEU A 53 -2.84 -1.10 24.06
N TYR A 54 -3.52 -0.45 23.13
CA TYR A 54 -3.68 -0.98 21.77
C TYR A 54 -2.35 -1.01 21.03
N ILE A 55 -1.50 0.01 21.16
CA ILE A 55 -0.16 0.04 20.56
C ILE A 55 0.69 -1.12 21.12
N GLU A 56 0.67 -1.35 22.42
CA GLU A 56 1.37 -2.49 23.04
C GLU A 56 0.85 -3.82 22.51
N HIS A 57 -0.47 -3.99 22.43
CA HIS A 57 -1.08 -5.17 21.82
C HIS A 57 -0.60 -5.41 20.39
N LEU A 58 -0.62 -4.37 19.55
CA LEU A 58 -0.15 -4.46 18.18
C LEU A 58 1.34 -4.77 18.08
N ALA A 59 2.17 -4.19 18.94
CA ALA A 59 3.62 -4.38 18.93
C ALA A 59 4.03 -5.83 19.24
N LYS A 60 3.22 -6.56 20.00
CA LYS A 60 3.44 -7.99 20.31
C LYS A 60 3.16 -8.90 19.10
N THR A 61 2.31 -8.45 18.16
CA THR A 61 1.79 -9.30 17.08
C THR A 61 2.33 -8.90 15.71
N TYR A 62 2.60 -7.62 15.48
CA TYR A 62 2.90 -7.07 14.16
C TYR A 62 4.27 -6.40 14.08
N LYS A 63 4.84 -6.39 12.87
CA LYS A 63 6.06 -5.61 12.57
C LYS A 63 5.79 -4.11 12.75
N THR A 64 6.80 -3.35 13.16
CA THR A 64 6.72 -1.89 13.41
C THR A 64 6.08 -1.10 12.27
N SER A 65 6.36 -1.44 11.00
CA SER A 65 5.74 -0.79 9.84
C SER A 65 4.22 -0.98 9.78
N THR A 66 3.74 -2.17 10.16
CA THR A 66 2.31 -2.48 10.23
C THR A 66 1.65 -1.73 11.38
N VAL A 67 2.30 -1.68 12.55
CA VAL A 67 1.82 -0.91 13.71
C VAL A 67 1.68 0.57 13.33
N LYS A 68 2.71 1.16 12.72
CA LYS A 68 2.66 2.56 12.25
C LYS A 68 1.48 2.82 11.32
N ARG A 69 1.26 1.95 10.33
CA ARG A 69 0.15 2.09 9.38
C ARG A 69 -1.21 2.04 10.09
N LYS A 70 -1.40 1.07 11.00
CA LYS A 70 -2.65 0.92 11.77
C LYS A 70 -2.92 2.15 12.64
N ILE A 71 -1.92 2.61 13.37
CA ILE A 71 -2.06 3.80 14.22
C ILE A 71 -2.31 5.06 13.38
N ALA A 72 -1.67 5.20 12.22
CA ALA A 72 -1.94 6.32 11.30
C ALA A 72 -3.39 6.30 10.78
N ALA A 73 -3.95 5.12 10.47
CA ALA A 73 -5.35 5.00 10.06
C ALA A 73 -6.31 5.45 11.17
N ILE A 74 -6.09 5.00 12.42
CA ILE A 74 -6.91 5.38 13.58
C ILE A 74 -6.78 6.89 13.84
N LYS A 75 -5.56 7.42 13.86
CA LYS A 75 -5.31 8.86 14.04
C LYS A 75 -6.04 9.70 12.98
N SER A 76 -5.99 9.28 11.71
CA SER A 76 -6.70 9.96 10.63
C SER A 76 -8.23 9.90 10.79
N PHE A 77 -8.76 8.82 11.34
CA PHE A 77 -10.17 8.70 11.66
C PHE A 77 -10.61 9.65 12.78
N TYR A 78 -9.85 9.74 13.88
CA TYR A 78 -10.14 10.68 14.96
C TYR A 78 -10.03 12.14 14.51
N GLN A 79 -9.09 12.46 13.62
CA GLN A 79 -9.02 13.80 12.99
C GLN A 79 -10.27 14.11 12.17
N TYR A 80 -10.85 13.11 11.48
CA TYR A 80 -12.11 13.28 10.78
C TYR A 80 -13.26 13.52 11.74
N LEU A 81 -13.35 12.82 12.87
CA LEU A 81 -14.41 13.01 13.86
C LEU A 81 -14.37 14.42 14.45
N ILE A 82 -13.18 14.97 14.70
CA ILE A 82 -13.02 16.35 15.15
C ILE A 82 -13.42 17.33 14.04
N TYR A 83 -12.95 17.11 12.81
CA TYR A 83 -13.29 17.93 11.65
C TYR A 83 -14.81 18.02 11.42
N LYS A 84 -15.54 16.95 11.74
CA LYS A 84 -17.02 16.88 11.66
C LYS A 84 -17.72 17.31 12.95
N GLU A 85 -17.00 17.81 13.94
CA GLU A 85 -17.53 18.24 15.25
C GLU A 85 -18.25 17.12 16.03
N TYR A 86 -17.93 15.84 15.71
CA TYR A 86 -18.45 14.69 16.47
C TYR A 86 -17.69 14.48 17.79
N LEU A 87 -16.46 14.99 17.89
CA LEU A 87 -15.61 14.97 19.08
C LEU A 87 -14.91 16.32 19.24
N GLU A 88 -14.76 16.77 20.48
CA GLU A 88 -14.01 17.99 20.80
C GLU A 88 -12.49 17.72 20.81
N HIS A 89 -12.07 16.57 21.32
CA HIS A 89 -10.67 16.22 21.54
C HIS A 89 -10.30 14.86 20.98
N SER A 90 -9.07 14.75 20.48
CA SER A 90 -8.51 13.46 20.03
C SER A 90 -7.85 12.71 21.18
N PRO A 91 -8.03 11.38 21.31
CA PRO A 91 -7.24 10.58 22.25
C PRO A 91 -5.73 10.59 21.93
N PHE A 92 -5.34 11.12 20.78
CA PHE A 92 -3.93 11.26 20.36
C PHE A 92 -3.27 12.60 20.74
N GLU A 93 -4.01 13.58 21.25
CA GLU A 93 -3.45 14.93 21.52
C GLU A 93 -2.27 14.90 22.49
N LYS A 94 -2.34 14.08 23.54
CA LYS A 94 -1.31 13.94 24.57
C LYS A 94 -0.35 12.79 24.32
N LEU A 95 -0.50 12.05 23.19
CA LEU A 95 0.28 10.87 22.89
C LEU A 95 1.45 11.20 21.93
N GLN A 96 2.68 10.94 22.42
CA GLN A 96 3.87 10.92 21.58
C GLN A 96 4.22 9.49 21.20
N VAL A 97 3.74 9.05 20.03
CA VAL A 97 4.01 7.68 19.55
C VAL A 97 5.35 7.65 18.81
N HIS A 98 6.40 7.22 19.49
CA HIS A 98 7.73 7.04 18.90
C HIS A 98 7.99 5.57 18.57
N LEU A 99 7.61 5.15 17.39
CA LEU A 99 7.93 3.82 16.87
C LEU A 99 9.22 3.90 16.04
N ARG A 100 10.35 3.49 16.61
CA ARG A 100 11.61 3.38 15.87
C ARG A 100 11.46 2.30 14.78
N GLN A 101 11.84 2.62 13.57
CA GLN A 101 11.92 1.68 12.47
C GLN A 101 13.32 1.73 11.91
N GLU A 102 13.99 0.59 11.91
CA GLU A 102 15.27 0.45 11.23
C GLU A 102 15.08 0.74 9.73
N ARG A 103 15.91 1.64 9.22
CA ARG A 103 15.99 1.88 7.77
C ARG A 103 16.86 0.77 7.18
N LEU A 104 16.24 -0.28 6.71
CA LEU A 104 16.94 -1.28 5.92
C LEU A 104 17.33 -0.66 4.58
N LEU A 105 18.58 -0.82 4.19
CA LEU A 105 19.03 -0.46 2.84
C LEU A 105 18.24 -1.28 1.81
N PRO A 106 17.87 -0.68 0.68
CA PRO A 106 17.24 -1.40 -0.42
C PRO A 106 18.11 -2.59 -0.83
N ARG A 107 17.52 -3.76 -0.99
CA ARG A 107 18.21 -4.90 -1.58
C ARG A 107 18.24 -4.71 -3.09
N THR A 108 19.42 -4.62 -3.65
CA THR A 108 19.64 -4.57 -5.09
C THR A 108 19.99 -5.97 -5.62
N ILE A 109 19.62 -6.26 -6.85
CA ILE A 109 20.05 -7.46 -7.57
C ILE A 109 21.45 -7.14 -8.12
N ASP A 110 22.42 -8.02 -7.86
CA ASP A 110 23.77 -7.86 -8.42
C ASP A 110 23.79 -8.15 -9.93
N ASN A 111 24.80 -7.62 -10.63
CA ASN A 111 24.90 -7.73 -12.08
C ASN A 111 25.04 -9.18 -12.57
N TYR A 112 25.67 -10.05 -11.80
CA TYR A 112 25.80 -11.46 -12.16
C TYR A 112 24.43 -12.16 -12.12
N THR A 113 23.68 -11.98 -11.05
CA THR A 113 22.32 -12.52 -10.92
C THR A 113 21.41 -11.96 -12.00
N LEU A 114 21.50 -10.66 -12.28
CA LEU A 114 20.72 -10.01 -13.34
C LEU A 114 21.02 -10.62 -14.72
N SER A 115 22.29 -10.78 -15.08
CA SER A 115 22.70 -11.42 -16.34
C SER A 115 22.15 -12.85 -16.46
N ARG A 116 22.14 -13.61 -15.37
CA ARG A 116 21.57 -14.97 -15.36
C ARG A 116 20.06 -14.97 -15.60
N ILE A 117 19.32 -14.01 -15.02
CA ILE A 117 17.88 -13.88 -15.24
C ILE A 117 17.59 -13.62 -16.71
N PHE A 118 18.30 -12.66 -17.34
CA PHE A 118 18.15 -12.37 -18.76
C PHE A 118 18.54 -13.56 -19.64
N SER A 119 19.69 -14.19 -19.36
CA SER A 119 20.13 -15.36 -20.11
C SER A 119 19.12 -16.49 -20.08
N ALA A 120 18.52 -16.77 -18.92
CA ALA A 120 17.48 -17.79 -18.78
C ALA A 120 16.21 -17.43 -19.57
N ALA A 121 15.74 -16.19 -19.51
CA ALA A 121 14.55 -15.74 -20.22
C ALA A 121 14.75 -15.82 -21.76
N TYR A 122 15.92 -15.40 -22.24
CA TYR A 122 16.23 -15.51 -23.68
C TYR A 122 16.46 -16.95 -24.14
N SER A 123 16.97 -17.84 -23.28
CA SER A 123 17.09 -19.27 -23.59
C SER A 123 15.70 -19.90 -23.73
N ASP A 124 14.82 -19.64 -22.79
CA ASP A 124 13.44 -20.12 -22.81
C ASP A 124 12.68 -19.67 -24.08
N LEU A 125 12.86 -18.41 -24.49
CA LEU A 125 12.31 -17.89 -25.75
C LEU A 125 12.85 -18.63 -26.97
N ARG A 126 14.15 -18.92 -27.02
CA ARG A 126 14.79 -19.62 -28.15
C ARG A 126 14.40 -21.09 -28.21
N GLU A 127 14.20 -21.74 -27.07
CA GLU A 127 13.91 -23.16 -26.95
C GLU A 127 12.41 -23.46 -27.00
N SER A 128 11.57 -22.43 -27.20
CA SER A 128 10.12 -22.61 -27.21
C SER A 128 9.67 -23.45 -28.42
N GLN A 129 9.00 -24.56 -28.12
CA GLN A 129 8.58 -25.57 -29.12
C GLN A 129 7.15 -25.37 -29.63
N SER A 130 6.34 -24.57 -28.94
CA SER A 130 4.95 -24.30 -29.33
C SER A 130 4.69 -22.79 -29.45
N ASN A 131 3.75 -22.43 -30.31
CA ASN A 131 3.35 -21.03 -30.50
C ASN A 131 2.93 -20.37 -29.18
N ASN A 132 2.20 -21.10 -28.33
CA ASN A 132 1.76 -20.56 -27.05
C ASN A 132 2.95 -20.28 -26.12
N HIS A 133 3.90 -21.22 -26.02
CA HIS A 133 5.14 -21.04 -25.24
C HIS A 133 5.95 -19.87 -25.77
N TYR A 134 6.11 -19.77 -27.08
CA TYR A 134 6.83 -18.65 -27.73
C TYR A 134 6.24 -17.28 -27.33
N PHE A 135 4.93 -17.09 -27.42
CA PHE A 135 4.29 -15.81 -27.05
C PHE A 135 4.41 -15.50 -25.56
N VAL A 136 4.34 -16.52 -24.70
CA VAL A 136 4.53 -16.35 -23.25
C VAL A 136 5.95 -15.91 -22.95
N SER A 137 6.96 -16.60 -23.48
CA SER A 137 8.38 -16.29 -23.28
C SER A 137 8.75 -14.93 -23.87
N MET A 138 8.21 -14.58 -25.04
CA MET A 138 8.38 -13.24 -25.64
C MET A 138 7.83 -12.13 -24.73
N ARG A 139 6.63 -12.33 -24.18
CA ARG A 139 6.05 -11.39 -23.20
C ARG A 139 6.95 -11.25 -21.98
N ASP A 140 7.47 -12.34 -21.46
CA ASP A 140 8.28 -12.35 -20.23
C ASP A 140 9.62 -11.63 -20.46
N VAL A 141 10.26 -11.83 -21.61
CA VAL A 141 11.44 -11.05 -22.04
C VAL A 141 11.11 -9.56 -22.16
N ALA A 142 10.01 -9.19 -22.83
CA ALA A 142 9.61 -7.80 -22.99
C ALA A 142 9.32 -7.11 -21.64
N VAL A 143 8.71 -7.83 -20.69
CA VAL A 143 8.46 -7.35 -19.33
C VAL A 143 9.78 -7.09 -18.59
N LEU A 144 10.73 -8.04 -18.65
CA LEU A 144 12.04 -7.89 -18.01
C LEU A 144 12.83 -6.71 -18.60
N GLU A 145 12.87 -6.58 -19.91
CA GLU A 145 13.53 -5.47 -20.61
C GLU A 145 12.93 -4.11 -20.22
N LEU A 146 11.60 -3.98 -20.22
CA LEU A 146 10.93 -2.75 -19.82
C LEU A 146 11.21 -2.38 -18.37
N LEU A 147 11.13 -3.35 -17.46
CA LEU A 147 11.44 -3.12 -16.04
C LEU A 147 12.87 -2.66 -15.83
N PHE A 148 13.82 -3.29 -16.51
CA PHE A 148 15.23 -2.96 -16.42
C PHE A 148 15.57 -1.60 -17.04
N ALA A 149 15.07 -1.34 -18.24
CA ALA A 149 15.39 -0.11 -18.98
C ALA A 149 14.73 1.13 -18.36
N THR A 150 13.56 1.01 -17.76
CA THR A 150 12.74 2.16 -17.33
C THR A 150 12.59 2.30 -15.82
N GLY A 151 12.79 1.24 -15.06
CA GLY A 151 12.53 1.24 -13.61
C GLY A 151 11.07 1.45 -13.23
N VAL A 152 10.11 1.25 -14.13
CA VAL A 152 8.68 1.38 -13.85
C VAL A 152 8.22 0.38 -12.80
N ARG A 153 7.19 0.73 -12.04
CA ARG A 153 6.59 -0.22 -11.10
C ARG A 153 5.80 -1.29 -11.85
N VAL A 154 5.76 -2.51 -11.30
CA VAL A 154 4.98 -3.61 -11.90
C VAL A 154 3.52 -3.21 -12.17
N SER A 155 2.89 -2.44 -11.27
CA SER A 155 1.52 -1.96 -11.48
C SER A 155 1.38 -0.93 -12.61
N GLU A 156 2.39 -0.14 -12.86
CA GLU A 156 2.46 0.82 -13.96
C GLU A 156 2.67 0.07 -15.28
N LEU A 157 3.60 -0.89 -15.29
CA LEU A 157 3.82 -1.76 -16.46
C LEU A 157 2.55 -2.51 -16.86
N CYS A 158 1.83 -3.11 -15.90
CA CYS A 158 0.56 -3.81 -16.17
C CYS A 158 -0.56 -2.88 -16.69
N SER A 159 -0.43 -1.56 -16.56
CA SER A 159 -1.41 -0.58 -17.05
C SER A 159 -1.09 -0.01 -18.42
N ILE A 160 0.04 -0.39 -19.03
CA ILE A 160 0.43 0.07 -20.37
C ILE A 160 -0.54 -0.52 -21.40
N THR A 161 -1.05 0.35 -22.27
CA THR A 161 -1.86 -0.01 -23.44
C THR A 161 -1.11 0.37 -24.72
N CYS A 162 -1.55 -0.14 -25.87
CA CYS A 162 -0.96 0.23 -27.17
C CYS A 162 -0.97 1.74 -27.41
N GLU A 163 -1.97 2.46 -26.91
CA GLU A 163 -2.10 3.92 -27.02
C GLU A 163 -1.00 4.66 -26.25
N ASN A 164 -0.40 4.01 -25.24
CA ASN A 164 0.67 4.59 -24.43
C ASN A 164 2.06 4.37 -25.05
N LEU A 165 2.15 3.64 -26.19
CA LEU A 165 3.39 3.30 -26.84
C LEU A 165 3.59 4.15 -28.10
N ASN A 166 4.69 4.88 -28.16
CA ASN A 166 5.16 5.50 -29.40
C ASN A 166 6.45 4.81 -29.85
N LEU A 167 6.29 3.80 -30.71
CA LEU A 167 7.42 3.00 -31.18
C LEU A 167 8.39 3.78 -32.07
N GLN A 168 7.90 4.78 -32.82
CA GLN A 168 8.74 5.61 -33.68
C GLN A 168 9.72 6.47 -32.87
N ASN A 169 9.22 7.03 -31.76
CA ASN A 169 10.01 7.88 -30.87
C ASN A 169 10.61 7.11 -29.69
N GLN A 170 10.38 5.79 -29.60
CA GLN A 170 10.84 4.93 -28.50
C GLN A 170 10.38 5.44 -27.11
N VAL A 171 9.16 5.96 -27.02
CA VAL A 171 8.59 6.55 -25.81
C VAL A 171 7.43 5.71 -25.28
N VAL A 172 7.40 5.51 -23.98
CA VAL A 172 6.28 4.91 -23.25
C VAL A 172 5.70 5.93 -22.28
N LEU A 173 4.40 6.22 -22.40
CA LEU A 173 3.69 7.11 -21.48
C LEU A 173 3.22 6.32 -20.25
N ILE A 174 3.76 6.65 -19.07
CA ILE A 174 3.41 5.98 -17.81
C ILE A 174 2.51 6.89 -16.98
N LYS A 175 1.31 6.39 -16.62
CA LYS A 175 0.42 7.06 -15.67
C LYS A 175 0.85 6.70 -14.24
N GLY A 176 1.53 7.63 -13.57
CA GLY A 176 2.00 7.47 -12.20
C GLY A 176 0.90 7.70 -11.14
N LYS A 177 1.22 7.42 -9.86
CA LYS A 177 0.37 7.82 -8.74
C LYS A 177 0.41 9.35 -8.58
N GLY A 178 -0.68 10.04 -8.90
CA GLY A 178 -0.80 11.49 -8.69
C GLY A 178 -0.97 12.30 -9.97
N SER A 179 -1.09 11.65 -11.11
CA SER A 179 -1.55 12.28 -12.37
C SER A 179 -3.06 12.18 -12.51
#